data_4b0ccf0705858cf11ff32a8e6e4f7660
#
_entry.id   4b0ccf0705858cf11ff32a8e6e4f7660
#
_cell.length_a   1.000
_cell.length_b   1.000
_cell.length_c   1.000
_cell.angle_alpha   90.00
_cell.angle_beta   90.00
_cell.angle_gamma   90.00
#
_symmetry.space_group_name_H-M   'P 1'
#
loop_
_entity.id
_entity.type
_entity.pdbx_description
1 polymer ?
#
loop_
_entity_poly.entity_id
_entity_poly.type
_entity_poly.pdbx_seq_one_letter_code
_entity_poly.pdbx_strand_id
1 'polypeptide(L)'
;VDLFAGVGGLSYGFSKDERFEIILANEMQKDIAKAYTLNHPTVNMLQGDIKDLSEDVLRQAIGNRTVDVVVGGPPCQSYSTLGKRQMDARANLFMEYKRVLSILHPKAFLFENVKGILSMDNGALFEHVRKEFEDIGYSLQYKILNAVDYGVPQLRERVILVGFLGENPFQ
;
A
#
# COMPACT_ATOMS: atom_id res chain seq x y z
N VAL A 1 0.10 -1.14 -9.50
CA VAL A 1 1.38 -1.29 -8.76
C VAL A 1 1.08 -1.78 -7.36
N ASP A 2 1.83 -2.78 -6.87
CA ASP A 2 1.67 -3.34 -5.51
C ASP A 2 2.94 -3.05 -4.68
N LEU A 3 2.82 -2.26 -3.64
CA LEU A 3 3.89 -1.87 -2.73
C LEU A 3 3.78 -2.66 -1.41
N PHE A 4 4.91 -3.05 -0.84
CA PHE A 4 4.93 -3.96 0.33
C PHE A 4 4.17 -5.26 0.03
N ALA A 5 4.42 -5.80 -1.16
CA ALA A 5 3.55 -6.77 -1.82
C ALA A 5 3.45 -8.13 -1.09
N GLY A 6 4.39 -8.43 -0.19
CA GLY A 6 4.40 -9.71 0.49
C GLY A 6 4.49 -10.85 -0.53
N VAL A 7 3.68 -11.88 -0.35
CA VAL A 7 3.56 -13.00 -1.29
C VAL A 7 2.51 -12.77 -2.39
N GLY A 8 1.93 -11.55 -2.47
CA GLY A 8 0.99 -11.15 -3.51
C GLY A 8 -0.49 -11.29 -3.16
N GLY A 9 -0.85 -11.20 -1.87
CA GLY A 9 -2.26 -11.35 -1.45
C GLY A 9 -3.19 -10.28 -2.02
N LEU A 10 -2.78 -9.00 -2.01
CA LEU A 10 -3.54 -7.92 -2.66
C LEU A 10 -3.55 -8.09 -4.18
N SER A 11 -2.39 -8.34 -4.77
CA SER A 11 -2.25 -8.62 -6.20
C SER A 11 -3.15 -9.75 -6.68
N TYR A 12 -3.29 -10.81 -5.89
CA TYR A 12 -4.13 -11.95 -6.26
C TYR A 12 -5.58 -11.55 -6.51
N GLY A 13 -6.16 -10.72 -5.64
CA GLY A 13 -7.52 -10.24 -5.84
C GLY A 13 -7.69 -9.46 -7.15
N PHE A 14 -6.77 -8.55 -7.44
CA PHE A 14 -6.78 -7.76 -8.68
C PHE A 14 -6.52 -8.61 -9.93
N SER A 15 -5.62 -9.61 -9.84
CA SER A 15 -5.30 -10.48 -10.99
C SER A 15 -6.44 -11.42 -11.43
N LYS A 16 -7.51 -11.54 -10.64
CA LYS A 16 -8.72 -12.30 -11.00
C LYS A 16 -9.70 -11.53 -11.89
N ASP A 17 -9.50 -10.23 -12.04
CA ASP A 17 -10.35 -9.38 -12.86
C ASP A 17 -9.54 -8.90 -14.07
N GLU A 18 -9.98 -9.26 -15.27
CA GLU A 18 -9.32 -8.95 -16.55
C GLU A 18 -9.19 -7.43 -16.83
N ARG A 19 -9.91 -6.59 -16.07
CA ARG A 19 -9.79 -5.13 -16.17
C ARG A 19 -8.49 -4.60 -15.54
N PHE A 20 -7.77 -5.42 -14.78
CA PHE A 20 -6.55 -5.03 -14.08
C PHE A 20 -5.33 -5.81 -14.58
N GLU A 21 -4.27 -5.08 -14.87
CA GLU A 21 -2.94 -5.61 -15.10
C GLU A 21 -2.02 -5.15 -13.98
N ILE A 22 -1.36 -6.08 -13.29
CA ILE A 22 -0.35 -5.75 -12.29
C ILE A 22 0.99 -5.64 -13.01
N ILE A 23 1.53 -4.43 -13.07
CA ILE A 23 2.70 -4.13 -13.88
C ILE A 23 4.00 -4.10 -13.07
N LEU A 24 3.90 -3.84 -11.77
CA LEU A 24 5.04 -3.66 -10.89
C LEU A 24 4.67 -4.06 -9.48
N ALA A 25 5.57 -4.72 -8.78
CA ALA A 25 5.49 -4.96 -7.34
C ALA A 25 6.83 -4.65 -6.66
N ASN A 26 6.76 -4.25 -5.39
CA ASN A 26 7.94 -4.08 -4.55
C ASN A 26 7.81 -4.86 -3.25
N GLU A 27 8.86 -5.58 -2.90
CA GLU A 27 8.99 -6.30 -1.63
C GLU A 27 10.46 -6.27 -1.17
N MET A 28 10.67 -5.93 0.09
CA MET A 28 12.00 -5.79 0.66
C MET A 28 12.69 -7.15 0.87
N GLN A 29 11.94 -8.14 1.36
CA GLN A 29 12.50 -9.42 1.75
C GLN A 29 12.67 -10.34 0.54
N LYS A 30 13.92 -10.76 0.28
CA LYS A 30 14.30 -11.55 -0.90
C LYS A 30 13.48 -12.84 -1.07
N ASP A 31 13.29 -13.60 0.00
CA ASP A 31 12.58 -14.88 -0.09
C ASP A 31 11.08 -14.68 -0.30
N ILE A 32 10.52 -13.60 0.26
CA ILE A 32 9.13 -13.22 0.07
C ILE A 32 8.91 -12.70 -1.37
N ALA A 33 9.81 -11.85 -1.87
CA ALA A 33 9.78 -11.37 -3.25
C ALA A 33 9.87 -12.54 -4.26
N LYS A 34 10.70 -13.55 -3.95
CA LYS A 34 10.78 -14.77 -4.75
C LYS A 34 9.44 -15.55 -4.75
N ALA A 35 8.80 -15.67 -3.59
CA ALA A 35 7.48 -16.31 -3.49
C ALA A 35 6.42 -15.51 -4.27
N TYR A 36 6.46 -14.16 -4.20
CA TYR A 36 5.61 -13.31 -5.04
C TYR A 36 5.78 -13.61 -6.53
N THR A 37 7.04 -13.67 -7.01
CA THR A 37 7.33 -13.94 -8.43
C THR A 37 6.82 -15.31 -8.89
N LEU A 38 6.81 -16.32 -8.00
CA LEU A 38 6.20 -17.62 -8.31
C LEU A 38 4.67 -17.53 -8.45
N ASN A 39 4.02 -16.69 -7.63
CA ASN A 39 2.58 -16.49 -7.67
C ASN A 39 2.13 -15.58 -8.84
N HIS A 40 2.99 -14.65 -9.24
CA HIS A 40 2.72 -13.61 -10.24
C HIS A 40 3.90 -13.50 -11.23
N PRO A 41 4.12 -14.52 -12.09
CA PRO A 41 5.35 -14.63 -12.90
C PRO A 41 5.49 -13.55 -13.99
N THR A 42 4.42 -12.85 -14.33
CA THR A 42 4.43 -11.79 -15.36
C THR A 42 4.67 -10.39 -14.78
N VAL A 43 4.66 -10.25 -13.46
CA VAL A 43 4.80 -8.96 -12.79
C VAL A 43 6.27 -8.62 -12.63
N ASN A 44 6.66 -7.38 -12.95
CA ASN A 44 8.00 -6.88 -12.69
C ASN A 44 8.19 -6.70 -11.16
N MET A 45 9.04 -7.53 -10.54
CA MET A 45 9.31 -7.47 -9.11
C MET A 45 10.59 -6.66 -8.83
N LEU A 46 10.45 -5.53 -8.17
CA LEU A 46 11.57 -4.77 -7.62
C LEU A 46 11.83 -5.24 -6.18
N GLN A 47 12.81 -6.12 -6.02
CA GLN A 47 13.22 -6.58 -4.69
C GLN A 47 14.16 -5.56 -4.07
N GLY A 48 13.80 -5.00 -2.93
CA GLY A 48 14.59 -4.01 -2.20
C GLY A 48 13.76 -3.10 -1.30
N ASP A 49 14.45 -2.21 -0.58
CA ASP A 49 13.79 -1.22 0.28
C ASP A 49 13.02 -0.22 -0.60
N ILE A 50 11.79 0.09 -0.22
CA ILE A 50 10.96 1.09 -0.92
C ILE A 50 11.64 2.47 -0.99
N LYS A 51 12.52 2.78 -0.04
CA LYS A 51 13.31 4.02 -0.02
C LYS A 51 14.26 4.14 -1.21
N ASP A 52 14.69 3.02 -1.77
CA ASP A 52 15.57 2.96 -2.94
C ASP A 52 14.81 3.14 -4.26
N LEU A 53 13.47 3.15 -4.23
CA LEU A 53 12.62 3.38 -5.39
C LEU A 53 12.57 4.89 -5.72
N SER A 54 13.63 5.40 -6.34
CA SER A 54 13.63 6.76 -6.89
C SER A 54 12.60 6.91 -8.02
N GLU A 55 12.29 8.14 -8.40
CA GLU A 55 11.42 8.43 -9.55
C GLU A 55 11.96 7.76 -10.83
N ASP A 56 13.26 7.84 -11.07
CA ASP A 56 13.90 7.24 -12.25
C ASP A 56 13.76 5.71 -12.26
N VAL A 57 13.96 5.06 -11.11
CA VAL A 57 13.79 3.61 -10.97
C VAL A 57 12.33 3.20 -11.26
N LEU A 58 11.38 3.93 -10.68
CA LEU A 58 9.95 3.66 -10.91
C LEU A 58 9.57 3.87 -12.37
N ARG A 59 9.95 5.00 -12.98
CA ARG A 59 9.65 5.30 -14.38
C ARG A 59 10.30 4.29 -15.33
N GLN A 60 11.54 3.90 -15.09
CA GLN A 60 12.21 2.86 -15.88
C GLN A 60 11.49 1.52 -15.77
N ALA A 61 11.10 1.12 -14.56
CA ALA A 61 10.42 -0.17 -14.32
C ALA A 61 9.02 -0.24 -14.92
N ILE A 62 8.28 0.89 -14.95
CA ILE A 62 6.94 1.02 -15.51
C ILE A 62 7.00 1.20 -17.04
N GLY A 63 8.05 1.85 -17.55
CA GLY A 63 8.18 2.19 -18.97
C GLY A 63 7.14 3.23 -19.39
N ASN A 64 6.55 3.02 -20.58
CA ASN A 64 5.55 3.95 -21.14
C ASN A 64 4.11 3.71 -20.64
N ARG A 65 3.93 2.85 -19.65
CA ARG A 65 2.59 2.54 -19.10
C ARG A 65 2.16 3.60 -18.10
N THR A 66 0.85 3.82 -18.01
CA THR A 66 0.24 4.63 -16.94
C THR A 66 -0.11 3.75 -15.75
N VAL A 67 -0.05 4.33 -14.56
CA VAL A 67 -0.46 3.65 -13.32
C VAL A 67 -1.80 4.23 -12.89
N ASP A 68 -2.86 3.45 -13.03
CA ASP A 68 -4.20 3.88 -12.60
C ASP A 68 -4.43 3.61 -11.11
N VAL A 69 -3.86 2.53 -10.57
CA VAL A 69 -4.05 2.12 -9.18
C VAL A 69 -2.73 1.72 -8.53
N VAL A 70 -2.51 2.21 -7.31
CA VAL A 70 -1.45 1.73 -6.42
C VAL A 70 -2.12 1.05 -5.23
N VAL A 71 -1.68 -0.15 -4.89
CA VAL A 71 -2.13 -0.88 -3.70
C VAL A 71 -0.95 -1.14 -2.78
N GLY A 72 -1.20 -1.34 -1.48
CA GLY A 72 -0.14 -1.73 -0.57
C GLY A 72 -0.54 -1.70 0.89
N GLY A 73 0.18 -2.48 1.69
CA GLY A 73 0.01 -2.55 3.14
C GLY A 73 1.32 -2.26 3.86
N PRO A 74 1.77 -1.00 3.98
CA PRO A 74 2.98 -0.69 4.72
C PRO A 74 2.83 -1.13 6.17
N PRO A 75 3.85 -1.79 6.75
CA PRO A 75 3.76 -2.27 8.13
C PRO A 75 3.58 -1.09 9.10
N CYS A 76 2.52 -1.17 9.90
CA CYS A 76 2.28 -0.26 11.01
C CYS A 76 3.04 -0.78 12.23
N GLN A 77 4.25 -0.33 12.43
CA GLN A 77 4.97 -0.63 13.67
C GLN A 77 4.71 0.49 14.67
N SER A 78 4.15 0.07 15.82
CA SER A 78 3.65 0.93 16.89
C SER A 78 4.57 2.10 17.24
N TYR A 79 3.99 3.28 17.32
CA TYR A 79 4.55 4.44 18.01
C TYR A 79 4.81 4.19 19.52
N SER A 80 4.47 3.02 20.02
CA SER A 80 4.09 2.88 21.44
C SER A 80 5.14 2.35 22.39
N THR A 81 6.41 2.05 22.11
CA THR A 81 7.26 1.50 23.20
C THR A 81 8.77 1.72 23.14
N LEU A 82 9.31 2.37 22.16
CA LEU A 82 10.77 2.60 22.15
C LEU A 82 11.08 4.07 21.89
N GLY A 83 11.68 4.71 22.90
CA GLY A 83 11.96 6.15 22.99
C GLY A 83 12.29 6.90 21.70
N LYS A 84 12.04 8.20 21.71
CA LYS A 84 12.09 9.21 20.64
C LYS A 84 13.16 9.04 19.51
N ARG A 85 14.15 8.17 19.65
CA ARG A 85 15.24 7.98 18.66
C ARG A 85 15.04 6.83 17.66
N GLN A 86 14.13 5.87 17.91
CA GLN A 86 13.78 4.82 16.96
C GLN A 86 12.49 5.11 16.17
N MET A 87 11.80 6.19 16.49
CA MET A 87 10.61 6.65 15.76
C MET A 87 10.92 7.06 14.32
N ASP A 88 12.13 7.52 14.01
CA ASP A 88 12.44 8.15 12.72
C ASP A 88 12.54 7.20 11.52
N ALA A 89 12.92 5.94 11.71
CA ALA A 89 13.21 5.07 10.57
C ALA A 89 12.06 4.14 10.16
N ARG A 90 11.16 3.77 11.09
CA ARG A 90 10.08 2.80 10.85
C ARG A 90 8.69 3.43 10.83
N ALA A 91 8.50 4.58 11.46
CA ALA A 91 7.28 5.38 11.39
C ALA A 91 7.03 5.94 9.98
N ASN A 92 8.01 5.88 9.11
CA ASN A 92 8.03 6.56 7.82
C ASN A 92 7.60 5.71 6.62
N LEU A 93 7.21 4.44 6.78
CA LEU A 93 6.91 3.60 5.61
C LEU A 93 5.61 4.01 4.90
N PHE A 94 4.63 4.55 5.61
CA PHE A 94 3.46 5.15 4.95
C PHE A 94 3.83 6.46 4.23
N MET A 95 4.85 7.19 4.70
CA MET A 95 5.39 8.37 3.99
C MET A 95 6.09 7.96 2.69
N GLU A 96 6.78 6.81 2.69
CA GLU A 96 7.32 6.25 1.45
C GLU A 96 6.22 5.82 0.48
N TYR A 97 5.14 5.24 1.00
CA TYR A 97 3.94 4.97 0.20
C TYR A 97 3.38 6.27 -0.41
N LYS A 98 3.19 7.33 0.41
CA LYS A 98 2.79 8.67 -0.04
C LYS A 98 3.73 9.22 -1.11
N ARG A 99 5.06 9.09 -0.91
CA ARG A 99 6.07 9.54 -1.87
C ARG A 99 5.87 8.88 -3.23
N VAL A 100 5.65 7.57 -3.25
CA VAL A 100 5.37 6.84 -4.50
C VAL A 100 4.05 7.31 -5.14
N LEU A 101 2.99 7.54 -4.36
CA LEU A 101 1.75 8.15 -4.88
C LEU A 101 2.00 9.51 -5.52
N SER A 102 2.84 10.36 -4.88
CA SER A 102 3.18 11.69 -5.41
C SER A 102 4.03 11.63 -6.69
N ILE A 103 4.76 10.54 -6.94
CA ILE A 103 5.52 10.34 -8.18
C ILE A 103 4.62 9.81 -9.30
N LEU A 104 3.78 8.83 -8.98
CA LEU A 104 3.00 8.10 -9.97
C LEU A 104 1.65 8.73 -10.29
N HIS A 105 1.11 9.56 -9.40
CA HIS A 105 -0.21 10.21 -9.51
C HIS A 105 -1.32 9.27 -9.97
N PRO A 106 -1.51 8.07 -9.33
CA PRO A 106 -2.55 7.15 -9.75
C PRO A 106 -3.94 7.76 -9.55
N LYS A 107 -4.92 7.34 -10.36
CA LYS A 107 -6.33 7.76 -10.21
C LYS A 107 -6.92 7.32 -8.88
N ALA A 108 -6.46 6.17 -8.38
CA ALA A 108 -6.88 5.63 -7.09
C ALA A 108 -5.73 4.90 -6.38
N PHE A 109 -5.86 4.77 -5.07
CA PHE A 109 -5.00 3.88 -4.30
C PHE A 109 -5.78 3.08 -3.26
N LEU A 110 -5.23 1.95 -2.83
CA LEU A 110 -5.72 1.14 -1.71
C LEU A 110 -4.58 0.96 -0.70
N PHE A 111 -4.83 1.45 0.51
CA PHE A 111 -3.92 1.32 1.64
C PHE A 111 -4.53 0.37 2.66
N GLU A 112 -3.86 -0.77 2.91
CA GLU A 112 -4.29 -1.77 3.89
C GLU A 112 -3.49 -1.64 5.18
N ASN A 113 -4.17 -1.80 6.32
CA ASN A 113 -3.48 -1.85 7.60
C ASN A 113 -4.27 -2.65 8.64
N VAL A 114 -3.62 -2.96 9.76
CA VAL A 114 -4.26 -3.61 10.89
C VAL A 114 -5.32 -2.69 11.53
N LYS A 115 -6.42 -3.26 12.07
CA LYS A 115 -7.49 -2.51 12.75
C LYS A 115 -6.95 -1.60 13.86
N GLY A 116 -5.86 -2.01 14.52
CA GLY A 116 -5.24 -1.25 15.59
C GLY A 116 -4.77 0.17 15.20
N ILE A 117 -4.56 0.45 13.91
CA ILE A 117 -4.17 1.79 13.44
C ILE A 117 -5.19 2.87 13.84
N LEU A 118 -6.47 2.51 13.96
CA LEU A 118 -7.56 3.43 14.32
C LEU A 118 -7.49 3.90 15.78
N SER A 119 -6.83 3.15 16.66
CA SER A 119 -6.71 3.46 18.09
C SER A 119 -5.30 3.82 18.52
N MET A 120 -4.30 3.67 17.66
CA MET A 120 -2.92 4.04 17.94
C MET A 120 -2.82 5.54 18.20
N ASP A 121 -2.10 5.88 19.29
CA ASP A 121 -1.95 7.26 19.75
C ASP A 121 -3.30 7.99 19.90
N ASN A 122 -4.28 7.33 20.52
CA ASN A 122 -5.66 7.81 20.67
C ASN A 122 -6.32 8.22 19.33
N GLY A 123 -5.98 7.56 18.24
CA GLY A 123 -6.49 7.81 16.89
C GLY A 123 -5.67 8.84 16.09
N ALA A 124 -4.72 9.55 16.72
CA ALA A 124 -3.94 10.59 16.07
C ALA A 124 -3.12 10.08 14.89
N LEU A 125 -2.61 8.84 14.96
CA LEU A 125 -1.86 8.25 13.85
C LEU A 125 -2.72 8.10 12.60
N PHE A 126 -3.93 7.58 12.72
CA PHE A 126 -4.81 7.39 11.56
C PHE A 126 -5.24 8.73 10.94
N GLU A 127 -5.55 9.71 11.77
CA GLU A 127 -5.86 11.06 11.26
C GLU A 127 -4.66 11.72 10.59
N HIS A 128 -3.44 11.49 11.09
CA HIS A 128 -2.23 11.96 10.43
C HIS A 128 -2.06 11.28 9.05
N VAL A 129 -2.21 9.95 8.97
CA VAL A 129 -2.15 9.21 7.70
C VAL A 129 -3.17 9.74 6.69
N ARG A 130 -4.41 9.97 7.14
CA ARG A 130 -5.47 10.53 6.29
C ARG A 130 -5.07 11.90 5.75
N LYS A 131 -4.68 12.81 6.64
CA LYS A 131 -4.28 14.17 6.26
C LYS A 131 -3.15 14.16 5.24
N GLU A 132 -2.14 13.31 5.42
CA GLU A 132 -1.01 13.21 4.49
C GLU A 132 -1.44 12.79 3.07
N PHE A 133 -2.46 11.95 2.93
CA PHE A 133 -3.01 11.60 1.61
C PHE A 133 -3.96 12.68 1.05
N GLU A 134 -4.75 13.34 1.90
CA GLU A 134 -5.59 14.47 1.50
C GLU A 134 -4.74 15.65 1.00
N ASP A 135 -3.61 15.93 1.65
CA ASP A 135 -2.67 16.99 1.28
C ASP A 135 -2.05 16.81 -0.12
N ILE A 136 -2.04 15.59 -0.66
CA ILE A 136 -1.61 15.30 -2.04
C ILE A 136 -2.77 15.13 -3.02
N GLY A 137 -3.97 15.57 -2.62
CA GLY A 137 -5.12 15.71 -3.51
C GLY A 137 -6.07 14.52 -3.60
N TYR A 138 -6.01 13.55 -2.66
CA TYR A 138 -6.91 12.41 -2.64
C TYR A 138 -8.11 12.63 -1.73
N SER A 139 -9.31 12.31 -2.22
CA SER A 139 -10.52 12.13 -1.40
C SER A 139 -10.53 10.72 -0.84
N LEU A 140 -10.81 10.57 0.47
CA LEU A 140 -10.61 9.32 1.19
C LEU A 140 -11.91 8.70 1.70
N GLN A 141 -11.98 7.37 1.59
CA GLN A 141 -12.96 6.55 2.30
C GLN A 141 -12.26 5.36 2.96
N TYR A 142 -12.76 4.89 4.10
CA TYR A 142 -12.24 3.68 4.70
C TYR A 142 -13.34 2.79 5.27
N LYS A 143 -13.03 1.51 5.37
CA LYS A 143 -13.90 0.50 5.99
C LYS A 143 -13.04 -0.55 6.70
N ILE A 144 -13.57 -1.10 7.79
CA ILE A 144 -13.00 -2.31 8.40
C ILE A 144 -13.64 -3.49 7.70
N LEU A 145 -12.82 -4.35 7.11
CA LEU A 145 -13.24 -5.59 6.47
C LEU A 145 -12.70 -6.78 7.26
N ASN A 146 -13.49 -7.84 7.37
CA ASN A 146 -13.06 -9.10 7.95
C ASN A 146 -12.97 -10.17 6.85
N ALA A 147 -11.85 -10.84 6.72
CA ALA A 147 -11.61 -11.82 5.68
C ALA A 147 -12.65 -12.95 5.64
N VAL A 148 -13.19 -13.34 6.82
CA VAL A 148 -14.23 -14.38 6.90
C VAL A 148 -15.51 -14.01 6.15
N ASP A 149 -15.84 -12.72 6.06
CA ASP A 149 -17.04 -12.24 5.35
C ASP A 149 -16.90 -12.35 3.82
N TYR A 150 -15.69 -12.65 3.35
CA TYR A 150 -15.32 -12.80 1.94
C TYR A 150 -14.87 -14.22 1.58
N GLY A 151 -15.27 -15.22 2.38
CA GLY A 151 -15.01 -16.63 2.10
C GLY A 151 -13.63 -17.14 2.49
N VAL A 152 -12.80 -16.34 3.16
CA VAL A 152 -11.52 -16.79 3.72
C VAL A 152 -11.75 -17.34 5.13
N PRO A 153 -11.36 -18.58 5.46
CA PRO A 153 -11.62 -19.19 6.78
C PRO A 153 -10.64 -18.62 7.85
N GLN A 154 -10.59 -17.32 7.99
CA GLN A 154 -9.73 -16.59 8.93
C GLN A 154 -10.44 -15.36 9.49
N LEU A 155 -10.49 -15.24 10.81
CA LEU A 155 -10.86 -13.99 11.48
C LEU A 155 -9.70 -13.00 11.34
N ARG A 156 -9.78 -12.13 10.32
CA ARG A 156 -8.74 -11.16 10.00
C ARG A 156 -9.38 -9.82 9.67
N GLU A 157 -9.46 -8.95 10.66
CA GLU A 157 -9.94 -7.59 10.46
C GLU A 157 -8.82 -6.68 9.95
N ARG A 158 -9.12 -5.90 8.91
CA ARG A 158 -8.21 -4.92 8.33
C ARG A 158 -8.94 -3.63 8.01
N VAL A 159 -8.25 -2.54 8.23
CA VAL A 159 -8.67 -1.22 7.70
C VAL A 159 -8.23 -1.18 6.25
N ILE A 160 -9.20 -0.94 5.38
CA ILE A 160 -8.98 -0.66 3.98
C ILE A 160 -9.32 0.80 3.75
N LEU A 161 -8.33 1.61 3.45
CA LEU A 161 -8.46 3.01 3.07
C LEU A 161 -8.28 3.11 1.56
N VAL A 162 -9.26 3.71 0.89
CA VAL A 162 -9.21 3.96 -0.55
C VAL A 162 -9.18 5.46 -0.78
N GLY A 163 -8.27 5.91 -1.64
CA GLY A 163 -8.19 7.29 -2.08
C GLY A 163 -8.45 7.41 -3.57
N PHE A 164 -9.18 8.46 -3.96
CA PHE A 164 -9.42 8.84 -5.35
C PHE A 164 -8.83 10.21 -5.59
N LEU A 165 -8.05 10.37 -6.67
CA LEU A 165 -7.45 11.66 -7.02
C LEU A 165 -8.56 12.64 -7.44
N GLY A 166 -8.65 13.76 -6.72
CA GLY A 166 -9.75 14.71 -6.87
C GLY A 166 -11.02 14.29 -6.14
N GLU A 167 -12.18 14.41 -6.78
CA GLU A 167 -13.47 14.07 -6.18
C GLU A 167 -13.69 12.54 -6.13
N ASN A 168 -14.35 12.11 -5.07
CA ASN A 168 -14.70 10.70 -4.92
C ASN A 168 -15.87 10.36 -5.87
N PRO A 169 -15.71 9.42 -6.80
CA PRO A 169 -16.74 9.07 -7.77
C PRO A 169 -17.97 8.36 -7.19
N PHE A 170 -17.91 8.00 -5.89
CA PHE A 170 -18.99 7.26 -5.19
C PHE A 170 -19.67 8.10 -4.10
N GLN A 171 -19.51 9.41 -4.14
CA GLN A 171 -20.29 10.34 -3.28
C GLN A 171 -21.52 10.86 -4.01
#